data_92a4071373b4b4ea2eb63096d4785365
#
_entry.id   92a4071373b4b4ea2eb63096d4785365
#
_cell.length_a   1.000
_cell.length_b   1.000
_cell.length_c   1.000
_cell.angle_alpha   90.00
_cell.angle_beta   90.00
_cell.angle_gamma   90.00
#
_symmetry.space_group_name_H-M   'P 1'
#
loop_
_entity.id
_entity.type
_entity.pdbx_description
1 polymer ?
#
loop_
_entity_poly.entity_id
_entity_poly.type
_entity_poly.pdbx_seq_one_letter_code
_entity_poly.pdbx_strand_id
1 'polypeptide(L)'
;MSQELRETEKELRDMCRRYAEDVCDGKMMFYDPDGDGDPPYEAYDIKYTVDGDGTYLGVRIQLAGGGPSVWLDTYHEEIQGSWWGDSCKLIISDFQYIDDYWEERYRCLK
;
A
#
# COMPACT_ATOMS: atom_id res chain seq x y z
N MET A 1 -10.59 12.68 -31.60
CA MET A 1 -9.92 12.70 -30.30
C MET A 1 -9.81 11.30 -29.75
N SER A 2 -8.66 10.95 -29.25
CA SER A 2 -8.45 9.62 -28.69
C SER A 2 -9.20 9.44 -27.39
N GLN A 3 -9.85 8.30 -27.25
CA GLN A 3 -10.47 7.86 -26.00
C GLN A 3 -9.57 6.90 -25.24
N GLU A 4 -8.40 6.61 -25.80
CA GLU A 4 -7.46 5.69 -25.19
C GLU A 4 -6.77 6.33 -24.01
N LEU A 5 -6.54 5.54 -22.98
CA LEU A 5 -5.74 5.96 -21.84
C LEU A 5 -4.30 6.12 -22.29
N ARG A 6 -3.61 7.10 -21.71
CA ARG A 6 -2.17 7.21 -21.93
C ARG A 6 -1.51 5.95 -21.42
N GLU A 7 -0.40 5.59 -22.04
CA GLU A 7 0.31 4.37 -21.66
C GLU A 7 0.71 4.39 -20.17
N THR A 8 1.20 5.54 -19.68
CA THR A 8 1.56 5.67 -18.28
C THR A 8 0.35 5.51 -17.36
N GLU A 9 -0.81 6.03 -17.76
CA GLU A 9 -2.04 5.89 -16.99
C GLU A 9 -2.45 4.43 -16.90
N LYS A 10 -2.39 3.72 -18.03
CA LYS A 10 -2.73 2.30 -18.07
C LYS A 10 -1.78 1.47 -17.20
N GLU A 11 -0.48 1.71 -17.34
CA GLU A 11 0.53 1.01 -16.54
C GLU A 11 0.34 1.26 -15.05
N LEU A 12 0.04 2.51 -14.68
CA LEU A 12 -0.20 2.85 -13.29
C LEU A 12 -1.42 2.11 -12.74
N ARG A 13 -2.51 2.07 -13.51
CA ARG A 13 -3.72 1.35 -13.10
C ARG A 13 -3.46 -0.13 -12.95
N ASP A 14 -2.74 -0.73 -13.89
CA ASP A 14 -2.42 -2.15 -13.83
C ASP A 14 -1.55 -2.47 -12.61
N MET A 15 -0.61 -1.60 -12.31
CA MET A 15 0.24 -1.74 -11.13
C MET A 15 -0.60 -1.66 -9.85
N CYS A 16 -1.45 -0.65 -9.72
CA CYS A 16 -2.31 -0.50 -8.56
C CYS A 16 -3.26 -1.68 -8.38
N ARG A 17 -3.78 -2.21 -9.50
CA ARG A 17 -4.67 -3.37 -9.48
C ARG A 17 -3.95 -4.61 -8.95
N ARG A 18 -2.73 -4.84 -9.38
CA ARG A 18 -1.94 -5.99 -8.89
C ARG A 18 -1.69 -5.89 -7.39
N TYR A 19 -1.36 -4.70 -6.91
CA TYR A 19 -1.20 -4.49 -5.46
C TYR A 19 -2.50 -4.74 -4.72
N ALA A 20 -3.62 -4.23 -5.24
CA ALA A 20 -4.92 -4.42 -4.60
C ALA A 20 -5.32 -5.90 -4.56
N GLU A 21 -5.04 -6.64 -5.63
CA GLU A 21 -5.30 -8.08 -5.68
C GLU A 21 -4.46 -8.82 -4.67
N ASP A 22 -3.18 -8.49 -4.55
CA ASP A 22 -2.30 -9.12 -3.58
C ASP A 22 -2.73 -8.83 -2.15
N VAL A 23 -3.25 -7.63 -1.89
CA VAL A 23 -3.83 -7.32 -0.58
C VAL A 23 -5.00 -8.27 -0.29
N CYS A 24 -5.97 -8.34 -1.21
CA CYS A 24 -7.15 -9.17 -1.03
C CYS A 24 -6.82 -10.65 -0.87
N ASP A 25 -5.79 -11.11 -1.55
CA ASP A 25 -5.41 -12.53 -1.56
C ASP A 25 -4.54 -12.93 -0.37
N GLY A 26 -4.26 -12.00 0.54
CA GLY A 26 -3.43 -12.29 1.70
C GLY A 26 -1.94 -12.43 1.39
N LYS A 27 -1.50 -11.91 0.24
CA LYS A 27 -0.12 -12.06 -0.23
C LYS A 27 0.79 -10.90 0.10
N MET A 28 0.25 -9.77 0.55
CA MET A 28 1.07 -8.60 0.82
C MET A 28 1.66 -8.66 2.22
N MET A 29 2.79 -9.34 2.33
CA MET A 29 3.49 -9.53 3.59
C MET A 29 4.81 -8.78 3.57
N PHE A 30 5.12 -8.11 4.69
CA PHE A 30 6.33 -7.33 4.89
C PHE A 30 7.35 -8.07 5.77
N TYR A 31 7.16 -9.37 5.92
CA TYR A 31 8.07 -10.26 6.62
C TYR A 31 8.02 -11.61 5.92
N ASP A 32 9.08 -12.40 6.11
CA ASP A 32 9.08 -13.77 5.59
C ASP A 32 8.45 -14.68 6.66
N PRO A 33 7.32 -15.33 6.36
CA PRO A 33 6.67 -16.19 7.34
C PRO A 33 7.53 -17.40 7.73
N ASP A 34 8.47 -17.81 6.89
CA ASP A 34 9.39 -18.91 7.18
C ASP A 34 10.63 -18.45 7.94
N GLY A 35 10.85 -17.15 8.04
CA GLY A 35 11.86 -16.57 8.93
C GLY A 35 13.27 -16.39 8.37
N ASP A 36 13.58 -16.96 7.22
CA ASP A 36 14.95 -17.00 6.70
C ASP A 36 15.16 -16.33 5.35
N GLY A 37 14.14 -15.79 4.73
CA GLY A 37 14.23 -15.19 3.42
C GLY A 37 13.82 -13.74 3.39
N ASP A 38 13.86 -13.17 2.20
CA ASP A 38 13.38 -11.81 1.98
C ASP A 38 11.86 -11.78 1.98
N PRO A 39 11.25 -10.75 2.54
CA PRO A 39 9.79 -10.62 2.47
C PRO A 39 9.32 -10.39 1.03
N PRO A 40 8.10 -10.82 0.69
CA PRO A 40 7.55 -10.56 -0.65
C PRO A 40 7.43 -9.08 -0.99
N TYR A 41 7.24 -8.24 0.01
CA TYR A 41 7.09 -6.81 -0.18
C TYR A 41 7.98 -6.04 0.75
N GLU A 42 8.48 -4.90 0.25
CA GLU A 42 9.28 -3.97 1.02
C GLU A 42 8.53 -2.66 1.20
N ALA A 43 8.59 -2.12 2.40
CA ALA A 43 8.01 -0.81 2.68
C ALA A 43 9.11 0.24 2.54
N TYR A 44 9.01 1.08 1.51
CA TYR A 44 10.01 2.12 1.26
C TYR A 44 9.83 3.32 2.18
N ASP A 45 8.61 3.59 2.60
CA ASP A 45 8.31 4.62 3.57
C ASP A 45 7.04 4.23 4.32
N ILE A 46 6.97 4.62 5.59
CA ILE A 46 5.84 4.25 6.45
C ILE A 46 5.40 5.48 7.22
N LYS A 47 4.10 5.76 7.18
CA LYS A 47 3.51 6.84 7.96
C LYS A 47 2.30 6.31 8.70
N TYR A 48 2.28 6.50 10.00
CA TYR A 48 1.14 6.06 10.80
C TYR A 48 0.09 7.17 10.86
N THR A 49 -1.17 6.77 10.75
CA THR A 49 -2.29 7.67 10.99
C THR A 49 -2.74 7.44 12.42
N VAL A 50 -2.73 8.50 13.21
CA VAL A 50 -3.04 8.40 14.64
C VAL A 50 -4.03 9.50 15.02
N ASP A 51 -4.77 9.22 16.07
CA ASP A 51 -5.64 10.16 16.75
C ASP A 51 -4.81 11.16 17.56
N GLY A 52 -5.45 12.23 18.03
CA GLY A 52 -4.78 13.23 18.84
C GLY A 52 -4.19 12.73 20.15
N ASP A 53 -4.67 11.61 20.66
CA ASP A 53 -4.13 10.96 21.86
C ASP A 53 -3.10 9.86 21.54
N GLY A 54 -2.74 9.68 20.28
CA GLY A 54 -1.78 8.67 19.87
C GLY A 54 -2.36 7.31 19.56
N THR A 55 -3.68 7.17 19.54
CA THR A 55 -4.32 5.90 19.19
C THR A 55 -4.12 5.61 17.73
N TYR A 56 -3.70 4.38 17.40
CA TYR A 56 -3.49 3.93 16.04
C TYR A 56 -4.81 3.87 15.28
N LEU A 57 -4.85 4.50 14.10
CA LEU A 57 -6.01 4.48 13.22
C LEU A 57 -5.75 3.76 11.91
N GLY A 58 -4.51 3.71 11.48
CA GLY A 58 -4.14 3.07 10.23
C GLY A 58 -2.69 3.34 9.88
N VAL A 59 -2.27 2.82 8.74
CA VAL A 59 -0.90 2.99 8.25
C VAL A 59 -0.91 3.30 6.76
N ARG A 60 0.05 4.09 6.34
CA ARG A 60 0.26 4.43 4.94
C ARG A 60 1.66 3.95 4.57
N ILE A 61 1.74 3.06 3.60
CA ILE A 61 2.98 2.35 3.25
C ILE A 61 3.30 2.63 1.79
N GLN A 62 4.51 3.10 1.52
CA GLN A 62 4.96 3.29 0.15
C GLN A 62 5.44 1.95 -0.41
N LEU A 63 4.76 1.46 -1.45
CA LEU A 63 5.07 0.19 -2.10
C LEU A 63 5.99 0.37 -3.29
N ALA A 64 6.01 1.55 -3.90
CA ALA A 64 6.86 1.87 -5.04
C ALA A 64 7.17 3.36 -5.05
N GLY A 65 8.36 3.71 -5.53
CA GLY A 65 8.78 5.08 -5.64
C GLY A 65 9.88 5.21 -6.69
N GLY A 66 10.27 6.45 -7.00
CA GLY A 66 11.34 6.71 -7.95
C GLY A 66 10.92 6.80 -9.41
N GLY A 67 9.74 6.38 -9.75
CA GLY A 67 9.04 6.51 -11.03
C GLY A 67 7.59 6.61 -10.66
N PRO A 68 6.77 5.55 -10.86
CA PRO A 68 5.45 5.53 -10.25
C PRO A 68 5.60 5.50 -8.73
N SER A 69 4.76 6.25 -8.05
CA SER A 69 4.68 6.25 -6.60
C SER A 69 3.36 5.57 -6.22
N VAL A 70 3.43 4.53 -5.41
CA VAL A 70 2.24 3.79 -5.00
C VAL A 70 2.24 3.64 -3.49
N TRP A 71 1.12 3.96 -2.87
CA TRP A 71 0.91 3.87 -1.44
C TRP A 71 -0.28 2.99 -1.13
N LEU A 72 -0.15 2.19 -0.09
CA LEU A 72 -1.26 1.47 0.52
C LEU A 72 -1.68 2.24 1.76
N ASP A 73 -2.97 2.55 1.88
CA ASP A 73 -3.51 3.33 2.99
C ASP A 73 -4.63 2.53 3.65
N THR A 74 -4.36 1.97 4.84
CA THR A 74 -5.36 1.16 5.53
C THR A 74 -6.45 2.00 6.18
N TYR A 75 -6.14 3.26 6.52
CA TYR A 75 -7.14 4.14 7.10
C TYR A 75 -8.20 4.52 6.08
N HIS A 76 -7.78 4.87 4.86
CA HIS A 76 -8.71 5.21 3.77
C HIS A 76 -9.14 3.98 2.97
N GLU A 77 -8.55 2.81 3.25
CA GLU A 77 -8.90 1.53 2.63
C GLU A 77 -8.70 1.56 1.12
N GLU A 78 -7.54 2.06 0.69
CA GLU A 78 -7.28 2.19 -0.74
C GLU A 78 -5.80 2.07 -1.09
N ILE A 79 -5.54 1.73 -2.36
CA ILE A 79 -4.24 1.88 -3.00
C ILE A 79 -4.28 3.22 -3.74
N GLN A 80 -3.24 4.03 -3.56
CA GLN A 80 -3.12 5.35 -4.18
C GLN A 80 -1.88 5.35 -5.06
N GLY A 81 -2.04 5.63 -6.34
CA GLY A 81 -0.91 5.70 -7.26
C GLY A 81 -0.81 7.04 -7.96
N SER A 82 0.43 7.46 -8.29
CA SER A 82 0.67 8.65 -9.08
C SER A 82 1.90 8.47 -9.96
N TRP A 83 1.86 8.99 -11.17
CA TRP A 83 2.97 8.92 -12.12
C TRP A 83 2.75 9.91 -13.25
N TRP A 84 3.73 10.82 -13.46
CA TRP A 84 3.69 11.78 -14.56
C TRP A 84 2.38 12.58 -14.63
N GLY A 85 1.86 12.98 -13.49
CA GLY A 85 0.61 13.74 -13.45
C GLY A 85 -0.64 12.90 -13.47
N ASP A 86 -0.53 11.60 -13.74
CA ASP A 86 -1.66 10.67 -13.64
C ASP A 86 -1.82 10.20 -12.20
N SER A 87 -3.04 9.85 -11.82
CA SER A 87 -3.30 9.32 -10.49
C SER A 87 -4.35 8.22 -10.58
N CYS A 88 -4.32 7.33 -9.59
CA CYS A 88 -5.24 6.21 -9.51
C CYS A 88 -5.52 5.89 -8.06
N LYS A 89 -6.79 5.58 -7.75
CA LYS A 89 -7.18 5.10 -6.43
C LYS A 89 -8.05 3.87 -6.60
N LEU A 90 -7.71 2.81 -5.88
CA LEU A 90 -8.49 1.57 -5.89
C LEU A 90 -8.82 1.18 -4.47
N ILE A 91 -10.09 0.84 -4.24
CA ILE A 91 -10.53 0.37 -2.93
C ILE A 91 -9.97 -1.03 -2.68
N ILE A 92 -9.50 -1.27 -1.47
CA ILE A 92 -8.99 -2.58 -1.05
C ILE A 92 -9.93 -3.18 0.00
N SER A 93 -9.85 -4.50 0.12
CA SER A 93 -10.58 -5.25 1.15
C SER A 93 -9.67 -6.32 1.73
N ASP A 94 -10.11 -6.95 2.81
CA ASP A 94 -9.38 -8.07 3.44
C ASP A 94 -7.94 -7.71 3.83
N PHE A 95 -7.72 -6.44 4.21
CA PHE A 95 -6.39 -5.92 4.54
C PHE A 95 -6.06 -5.97 6.04
N GLN A 96 -6.93 -6.56 6.85
CA GLN A 96 -6.76 -6.54 8.31
C GLN A 96 -5.42 -7.13 8.75
N TYR A 97 -4.93 -8.16 8.06
CA TYR A 97 -3.65 -8.78 8.39
C TYR A 97 -2.48 -7.79 8.23
N ILE A 98 -2.58 -6.88 7.27
CA ILE A 98 -1.57 -5.83 7.07
C ILE A 98 -1.65 -4.81 8.20
N ASP A 99 -2.86 -4.39 8.50
CA ASP A 99 -3.10 -3.39 9.54
C ASP A 99 -2.66 -3.90 10.90
N ASP A 100 -2.95 -5.16 11.22
CA ASP A 100 -2.54 -5.79 12.47
C ASP A 100 -1.01 -5.83 12.61
N TYR A 101 -0.32 -6.19 11.52
CA TYR A 101 1.12 -6.25 11.53
C TYR A 101 1.75 -4.88 11.84
N TRP A 102 1.25 -3.83 11.19
CA TRP A 102 1.81 -2.49 11.38
C TRP A 102 1.34 -1.84 12.68
N GLU A 103 0.15 -2.16 13.16
CA GLU A 103 -0.30 -1.70 14.46
C GLU A 103 0.60 -2.25 15.58
N GLU A 104 0.98 -3.50 15.50
CA GLU A 104 1.92 -4.11 16.44
C GLU A 104 3.25 -3.35 16.44
N ARG A 105 3.77 -3.03 15.26
CA ARG A 105 5.01 -2.27 15.15
C ARG A 105 4.87 -0.85 15.71
N TYR A 106 3.74 -0.23 15.50
CA TYR A 106 3.47 1.09 16.05
C TYR A 106 3.51 1.04 17.59
N ARG A 107 2.91 0.03 18.16
CA ARG A 107 2.92 -0.14 19.62
C ARG A 107 4.33 -0.30 20.18
N CYS A 108 5.22 -0.92 19.41
CA CYS A 108 6.61 -1.09 19.83
C CYS A 108 7.41 0.21 19.82
N LEU A 109 6.91 1.27 19.19
CA LEU A 109 7.56 2.58 19.18
C LEU A 109 7.28 3.39 20.46
N LYS A 110 6.32 2.98 21.25
CA LYS A 110 5.89 3.70 22.45
C LYS A 110 6.57 3.22 23.72
#